data_4076bb59e02da9bd35efa2fe99e45fe4
#
_entry.id   4076bb59e02da9bd35efa2fe99e45fe4
#
_cell.length_a   1.000
_cell.length_b   1.000
_cell.length_c   1.000
_cell.angle_alpha   90.00
_cell.angle_beta   90.00
_cell.angle_gamma   90.00
#
_symmetry.space_group_name_H-M   'P 1'
#
loop_
_entity.id
_entity.type
_entity.pdbx_description
1 polymer ?
#
loop_
_entity_poly.entity_id
_entity_poly.type
_entity_poly.pdbx_seq_one_letter_code
_entity_poly.pdbx_strand_id
1 'polypeptide(L)'
;MVDEKGREVKPNVGGKLIVRRPWPAMLRTIYGDKERYKKQYWSEFKGNYLTGDGARRDADGYFWIVGRIDDVLNVAGHRLGTSEIESALVSHARVAEAAVVGRPDDLKGQSVVAFVTLKSGVEPSFTLKRELRDHVGAHIGAIAKPDEVRFAEVLPKTRSGKIMRRLLKEIASGARVTGDTTTLEDFSVLTKLRDSEE
;
A
#
# COMPACT_ATOMS: atom_id res chain seq x y z
N MET A 1 17.55 11.11 -1.07
CA MET A 1 16.95 10.22 -0.07
C MET A 1 17.39 10.68 1.30
N VAL A 2 16.47 10.74 2.26
CA VAL A 2 16.75 11.24 3.61
C VAL A 2 16.18 10.31 4.69
N ASP A 3 16.81 10.32 5.87
CA ASP A 3 16.30 9.67 7.06
C ASP A 3 15.17 10.51 7.72
N GLU A 4 14.64 10.03 8.85
CA GLU A 4 13.59 10.72 9.62
C GLU A 4 14.01 12.13 10.11
N LYS A 5 15.30 12.41 10.16
CA LYS A 5 15.85 13.71 10.56
C LYS A 5 16.22 14.61 9.38
N GLY A 6 15.89 14.20 8.15
CA GLY A 6 16.20 14.94 6.92
C GLY A 6 17.66 14.87 6.46
N ARG A 7 18.48 13.97 7.04
CA ARG A 7 19.88 13.76 6.64
C ARG A 7 19.95 12.78 5.47
N GLU A 8 20.83 13.06 4.53
CA GLU A 8 21.04 12.18 3.38
C GLU A 8 21.51 10.79 3.79
N VAL A 9 20.86 9.74 3.28
CA VAL A 9 21.24 8.35 3.52
C VAL A 9 22.31 7.88 2.54
N LYS A 10 23.11 6.89 2.96
CA LYS A 10 24.14 6.28 2.11
C LYS A 10 23.52 5.50 0.92
N PRO A 11 24.28 5.25 -0.16
CA PRO A 11 23.84 4.35 -1.21
C PRO A 11 23.35 3.00 -0.66
N ASN A 12 22.36 2.43 -1.31
CA ASN A 12 21.66 1.19 -0.94
C ASN A 12 20.88 1.22 0.38
N VAL A 13 20.85 2.35 1.09
CA VAL A 13 20.01 2.54 2.27
C VAL A 13 18.67 3.16 1.86
N GLY A 14 17.57 2.57 2.31
CA GLY A 14 16.23 3.11 2.11
C GLY A 14 16.00 4.40 2.90
N GLY A 15 15.20 5.29 2.35
CA GLY A 15 14.83 6.56 2.97
C GLY A 15 13.62 7.18 2.34
N LYS A 16 13.21 8.35 2.85
CA LYS A 16 12.12 9.15 2.27
C LYS A 16 12.61 9.89 1.04
N LEU A 17 11.85 9.82 -0.04
CA LEU A 17 12.14 10.55 -1.26
C LEU A 17 11.68 11.98 -1.11
N ILE A 18 12.61 12.93 -1.22
CA ILE A 18 12.32 14.36 -1.24
C ILE A 18 12.82 14.99 -2.52
N VAL A 19 12.19 16.07 -2.95
CA VAL A 19 12.64 16.89 -4.08
C VAL A 19 13.09 18.26 -3.56
N ARG A 20 14.36 18.60 -3.82
CA ARG A 20 15.01 19.79 -3.29
C ARG A 20 14.78 21.05 -4.13
N ARG A 21 14.41 20.90 -5.39
CA ARG A 21 14.21 22.02 -6.32
C ARG A 21 12.85 21.92 -6.98
N PRO A 22 12.13 23.04 -7.15
CA PRO A 22 10.87 23.04 -7.86
C PRO A 22 11.08 22.64 -9.34
N TRP A 23 10.04 22.10 -9.96
CA TRP A 23 9.99 21.78 -11.38
C TRP A 23 8.66 22.27 -11.98
N PRO A 24 8.56 22.44 -13.31
CA PRO A 24 7.39 23.06 -13.95
C PRO A 24 6.05 22.39 -13.67
N ALA A 25 6.02 21.04 -13.58
CA ALA A 25 4.81 20.25 -13.33
C ALA A 25 4.54 20.00 -11.83
N MET A 26 5.26 20.67 -10.93
CA MET A 26 5.08 20.52 -9.49
C MET A 26 3.68 20.93 -9.06
N LEU A 27 3.06 20.16 -8.16
CA LEU A 27 1.80 20.52 -7.52
C LEU A 27 1.95 21.87 -6.80
N ARG A 28 1.06 22.82 -7.10
CA ARG A 28 1.12 24.18 -6.53
C ARG A 28 0.20 24.36 -5.32
N THR A 29 -0.91 23.63 -5.28
CA THR A 29 -1.87 23.66 -4.17
C THR A 29 -2.90 22.55 -4.33
N ILE A 30 -3.70 22.31 -3.29
CA ILE A 30 -4.94 21.53 -3.35
C ILE A 30 -6.08 22.53 -3.41
N TYR A 31 -7.00 22.37 -4.37
CA TYR A 31 -8.14 23.25 -4.53
C TYR A 31 -9.00 23.28 -3.25
N GLY A 32 -9.26 24.47 -2.74
CA GLY A 32 -10.03 24.67 -1.52
C GLY A 32 -9.33 24.28 -0.21
N ASP A 33 -8.13 23.67 -0.25
CA ASP A 33 -7.45 23.17 0.96
C ASP A 33 -5.93 23.42 0.94
N LYS A 34 -5.56 24.67 1.04
CA LYS A 34 -4.15 25.10 1.05
C LYS A 34 -3.37 24.60 2.28
N GLU A 35 -4.04 24.48 3.40
CA GLU A 35 -3.38 24.02 4.63
C GLU A 35 -3.03 22.52 4.56
N ARG A 36 -3.91 21.70 3.99
CA ARG A 36 -3.61 20.29 3.69
C ARG A 36 -2.41 20.15 2.75
N TYR A 37 -2.33 21.00 1.70
CA TYR A 37 -1.17 21.03 0.80
C TYR A 37 0.14 21.26 1.54
N LYS A 38 0.18 22.28 2.41
CA LYS A 38 1.36 22.59 3.21
C LYS A 38 1.70 21.46 4.17
N LYS A 39 0.69 20.96 4.90
CA LYS A 39 0.86 19.90 5.89
C LYS A 39 1.40 18.62 5.25
N GLN A 40 0.86 18.21 4.11
CA GLN A 40 1.18 16.94 3.48
C GLN A 40 2.53 16.92 2.77
N TYR A 41 2.92 18.02 2.12
CA TYR A 41 4.08 18.02 1.24
C TYR A 41 5.26 18.85 1.74
N TRP A 42 5.07 19.74 2.74
CA TRP A 42 6.09 20.73 3.12
C TRP A 42 6.39 20.81 4.61
N SER A 43 5.59 20.17 5.46
CA SER A 43 5.72 20.31 6.91
C SER A 43 6.86 19.51 7.51
N GLU A 44 7.15 18.33 6.95
CA GLU A 44 8.11 17.39 7.52
C GLU A 44 9.57 17.81 7.28
N PHE A 45 9.88 18.26 6.07
CA PHE A 45 11.23 18.70 5.70
C PHE A 45 11.20 20.12 5.17
N LYS A 46 11.60 21.08 6.03
CA LYS A 46 11.56 22.51 5.69
C LYS A 46 12.28 22.81 4.37
N GLY A 47 11.57 23.42 3.41
CA GLY A 47 12.12 23.81 2.10
C GLY A 47 12.30 22.65 1.11
N ASN A 48 11.85 21.44 1.43
CA ASN A 48 11.93 20.28 0.55
C ASN A 48 10.53 19.68 0.37
N TYR A 49 10.20 19.32 -0.86
CA TYR A 49 8.93 18.67 -1.20
C TYR A 49 9.02 17.19 -0.86
N LEU A 50 8.15 16.69 0.03
CA LEU A 50 8.00 15.28 0.34
C LEU A 50 7.08 14.62 -0.69
N THR A 51 7.58 13.61 -1.43
CA THR A 51 6.76 12.91 -2.43
C THR A 51 5.75 11.95 -1.78
N GLY A 52 6.02 11.53 -0.55
CA GLY A 52 5.28 10.49 0.15
C GLY A 52 5.71 9.07 -0.25
N ASP A 53 6.84 8.95 -0.95
CA ASP A 53 7.39 7.67 -1.39
C ASP A 53 8.67 7.34 -0.62
N GLY A 54 8.81 6.05 -0.29
CA GLY A 54 10.06 5.44 0.13
C GLY A 54 10.86 4.99 -1.08
N ALA A 55 12.17 5.23 -1.06
CA ALA A 55 13.04 4.79 -2.13
C ALA A 55 14.46 4.53 -1.62
N ARG A 56 15.29 3.91 -2.43
CA ARG A 56 16.74 3.81 -2.24
C ARG A 56 17.47 4.24 -3.50
N ARG A 57 18.69 4.70 -3.38
CA ARG A 57 19.59 4.97 -4.49
C ARG A 57 20.74 3.98 -4.42
N ASP A 58 21.02 3.26 -5.49
CA ASP A 58 22.17 2.35 -5.54
C ASP A 58 23.51 3.07 -5.69
N ALA A 59 24.59 2.31 -5.77
CA ALA A 59 25.94 2.85 -5.90
C ALA A 59 26.17 3.51 -7.27
N ASP A 60 25.44 3.08 -8.30
CA ASP A 60 25.53 3.62 -9.66
C ASP A 60 24.66 4.86 -9.85
N GLY A 61 23.87 5.23 -8.82
CA GLY A 61 23.05 6.44 -8.79
C GLY A 61 21.61 6.25 -9.25
N TYR A 62 21.17 5.03 -9.58
CA TYR A 62 19.78 4.76 -9.95
C TYR A 62 18.86 4.77 -8.74
N PHE A 63 17.63 5.26 -8.94
CA PHE A 63 16.60 5.31 -7.91
C PHE A 63 15.65 4.13 -8.03
N TRP A 64 15.44 3.46 -6.91
CA TRP A 64 14.51 2.34 -6.77
C TRP A 64 13.37 2.78 -5.86
N ILE A 65 12.18 2.96 -6.42
CA ILE A 65 11.00 3.31 -5.64
C ILE A 65 10.48 2.04 -4.97
N VAL A 66 10.44 2.05 -3.64
CA VAL A 66 10.02 0.89 -2.83
C VAL A 66 8.51 0.88 -2.62
N GLY A 67 7.88 2.05 -2.62
CA GLY A 67 6.43 2.21 -2.42
C GLY A 67 6.10 3.46 -1.62
N ARG A 68 4.84 3.59 -1.23
CA ARG A 68 4.38 4.71 -0.39
C ARG A 68 4.88 4.56 1.03
N ILE A 69 5.25 5.67 1.67
CA ILE A 69 5.66 5.68 3.09
C ILE A 69 4.49 5.28 4.00
N ASP A 70 3.28 5.70 3.64
CA ASP A 70 2.03 5.42 4.35
C ASP A 70 1.47 4.00 4.09
N ASP A 71 2.04 3.27 3.13
CA ASP A 71 1.70 1.88 2.83
C ASP A 71 2.71 0.86 3.41
N VAL A 72 3.72 1.33 4.16
CA VAL A 72 4.63 0.44 4.90
C VAL A 72 3.92 -0.09 6.14
N LEU A 73 3.90 -1.41 6.26
CA LEU A 73 3.33 -2.11 7.42
C LEU A 73 4.37 -2.25 8.53
N ASN A 74 3.94 -2.11 9.78
CA ASN A 74 4.76 -2.41 10.96
C ASN A 74 4.20 -3.66 11.64
N VAL A 75 4.78 -4.80 11.33
CA VAL A 75 4.36 -6.11 11.85
C VAL A 75 5.42 -6.63 12.82
N ALA A 76 5.09 -6.75 14.10
CA ALA A 76 6.00 -7.21 15.15
C ALA A 76 7.37 -6.49 15.13
N GLY A 77 7.38 -5.17 14.88
CA GLY A 77 8.59 -4.36 14.81
C GLY A 77 9.32 -4.38 13.45
N HIS A 78 8.87 -5.17 12.49
CA HIS A 78 9.43 -5.22 11.13
C HIS A 78 8.66 -4.30 10.20
N ARG A 79 9.39 -3.61 9.32
CA ARG A 79 8.81 -2.77 8.27
C ARG A 79 8.69 -3.58 6.98
N LEU A 80 7.47 -3.82 6.52
CA LEU A 80 7.15 -4.58 5.32
C LEU A 80 6.53 -3.66 4.26
N GLY A 81 7.04 -3.71 3.05
CA GLY A 81 6.44 -3.03 1.91
C GLY A 81 5.20 -3.79 1.43
N THR A 82 4.05 -3.13 1.32
CA THR A 82 2.85 -3.76 0.76
C THR A 82 3.08 -4.24 -0.67
N SER A 83 3.82 -3.48 -1.47
CA SER A 83 4.14 -3.79 -2.86
C SER A 83 4.95 -5.09 -3.04
N GLU A 84 5.82 -5.42 -2.09
CA GLU A 84 6.58 -6.69 -2.12
C GLU A 84 5.64 -7.88 -1.92
N ILE A 85 4.73 -7.78 -0.95
CA ILE A 85 3.74 -8.83 -0.66
C ILE A 85 2.75 -8.96 -1.83
N GLU A 86 2.29 -7.82 -2.39
CA GLU A 86 1.42 -7.79 -3.58
C GLU A 86 2.11 -8.46 -4.79
N SER A 87 3.39 -8.16 -5.02
CA SER A 87 4.18 -8.77 -6.10
C SER A 87 4.32 -10.27 -5.93
N ALA A 88 4.58 -10.74 -4.69
CA ALA A 88 4.62 -12.15 -4.39
C ALA A 88 3.27 -12.83 -4.64
N LEU A 89 2.16 -12.22 -4.23
CA LEU A 89 0.81 -12.76 -4.50
C LEU A 89 0.50 -12.83 -6.00
N VAL A 90 0.81 -11.78 -6.75
CA VAL A 90 0.56 -11.72 -8.20
C VAL A 90 1.46 -12.68 -8.99
N SER A 91 2.64 -13.05 -8.47
CA SER A 91 3.48 -14.09 -9.08
C SER A 91 2.86 -15.49 -9.05
N HIS A 92 1.84 -15.70 -8.21
CA HIS A 92 1.13 -16.96 -8.14
C HIS A 92 0.23 -17.16 -9.36
N ALA A 93 0.26 -18.37 -9.97
CA ALA A 93 -0.41 -18.65 -11.24
C ALA A 93 -1.93 -18.36 -11.26
N ARG A 94 -2.61 -18.45 -10.11
CA ARG A 94 -4.07 -18.29 -9.97
C ARG A 94 -4.50 -16.85 -9.64
N VAL A 95 -3.57 -15.93 -9.35
CA VAL A 95 -3.87 -14.55 -8.95
C VAL A 95 -3.83 -13.62 -10.14
N ALA A 96 -4.85 -12.78 -10.30
CA ALA A 96 -4.92 -11.73 -11.30
C ALA A 96 -4.42 -10.40 -10.73
N GLU A 97 -4.92 -10.00 -9.56
CA GLU A 97 -4.55 -8.77 -8.87
C GLU A 97 -4.51 -9.01 -7.36
N ALA A 98 -3.70 -8.22 -6.67
CA ALA A 98 -3.67 -8.22 -5.21
C ALA A 98 -3.48 -6.80 -4.67
N ALA A 99 -4.07 -6.53 -3.51
CA ALA A 99 -3.83 -5.33 -2.73
C ALA A 99 -3.65 -5.72 -1.26
N VAL A 100 -2.63 -5.16 -0.62
CA VAL A 100 -2.29 -5.48 0.77
C VAL A 100 -2.44 -4.24 1.63
N VAL A 101 -3.06 -4.41 2.79
CA VAL A 101 -3.24 -3.34 3.78
C VAL A 101 -2.95 -3.87 5.18
N GLY A 102 -2.61 -2.95 6.09
CA GLY A 102 -2.51 -3.24 7.51
C GLY A 102 -3.84 -3.00 8.22
N ARG A 103 -4.18 -3.92 9.12
CA ARG A 103 -5.23 -3.76 10.11
C ARG A 103 -4.58 -3.63 11.49
N PRO A 104 -5.06 -2.74 12.40
CA PRO A 104 -4.57 -2.69 13.76
C PRO A 104 -4.64 -4.06 14.44
N ASP A 105 -3.60 -4.42 15.18
CA ASP A 105 -3.45 -5.68 15.90
C ASP A 105 -2.75 -5.42 17.24
N ASP A 106 -3.35 -5.86 18.36
CA ASP A 106 -2.88 -5.54 19.70
C ASP A 106 -1.53 -6.18 20.04
N LEU A 107 -1.18 -7.29 19.40
CA LEU A 107 0.07 -8.02 19.65
C LEU A 107 1.18 -7.64 18.69
N LYS A 108 0.85 -7.47 17.41
CA LYS A 108 1.82 -7.24 16.34
C LYS A 108 1.93 -5.78 15.93
N GLY A 109 1.09 -4.90 16.49
CA GLY A 109 0.90 -3.53 16.02
C GLY A 109 0.01 -3.49 14.77
N GLN A 110 0.35 -4.26 13.74
CA GLN A 110 -0.49 -4.45 12.55
C GLN A 110 -0.48 -5.92 12.12
N SER A 111 -1.64 -6.39 11.65
CA SER A 111 -1.81 -7.64 10.92
C SER A 111 -1.89 -7.37 9.41
N VAL A 112 -1.40 -8.30 8.60
CA VAL A 112 -1.38 -8.20 7.14
C VAL A 112 -2.68 -8.75 6.57
N VAL A 113 -3.46 -7.91 5.87
CA VAL A 113 -4.69 -8.32 5.17
C VAL A 113 -4.48 -8.19 3.67
N ALA A 114 -4.64 -9.28 2.93
CA ALA A 114 -4.52 -9.32 1.49
C ALA A 114 -5.90 -9.47 0.84
N PHE A 115 -6.23 -8.55 -0.07
CA PHE A 115 -7.38 -8.65 -0.97
C PHE A 115 -6.88 -9.17 -2.31
N VAL A 116 -7.47 -10.26 -2.81
CA VAL A 116 -6.97 -10.98 -3.98
C VAL A 116 -8.09 -11.20 -4.98
N THR A 117 -7.88 -10.78 -6.21
CA THR A 117 -8.72 -11.12 -7.35
C THR A 117 -8.12 -12.33 -8.07
N LEU A 118 -8.90 -13.35 -8.26
CA LEU A 118 -8.48 -14.58 -8.92
C LEU A 118 -8.61 -14.46 -10.44
N LYS A 119 -7.83 -15.24 -11.16
CA LYS A 119 -7.98 -15.37 -12.62
C LYS A 119 -9.29 -16.06 -12.97
N SER A 120 -9.79 -15.81 -14.18
CA SER A 120 -11.01 -16.44 -14.69
C SER A 120 -10.94 -17.97 -14.59
N GLY A 121 -12.03 -18.58 -14.12
CA GLY A 121 -12.13 -20.04 -13.95
C GLY A 121 -11.48 -20.60 -12.69
N VAL A 122 -10.94 -19.74 -11.81
CA VAL A 122 -10.40 -20.16 -10.51
C VAL A 122 -11.44 -19.89 -9.44
N GLU A 123 -11.83 -20.94 -8.72
CA GLU A 123 -12.80 -20.83 -7.61
C GLU A 123 -12.10 -20.50 -6.27
N PRO A 124 -12.66 -19.58 -5.48
CA PRO A 124 -12.17 -19.29 -4.15
C PRO A 124 -12.32 -20.52 -3.23
N SER A 125 -11.28 -20.81 -2.44
CA SER A 125 -11.31 -21.90 -1.47
C SER A 125 -10.40 -21.62 -0.27
N PHE A 126 -10.69 -22.29 0.86
CA PHE A 126 -9.83 -22.23 2.04
C PHE A 126 -8.41 -22.78 1.76
N THR A 127 -8.31 -23.82 0.96
CA THR A 127 -7.02 -24.41 0.55
C THR A 127 -6.20 -23.39 -0.23
N LEU A 128 -6.82 -22.64 -1.16
CA LEU A 128 -6.14 -21.60 -1.92
C LEU A 128 -5.69 -20.42 -1.03
N LYS A 129 -6.50 -20.02 -0.02
CA LYS A 129 -6.05 -19.00 0.94
C LYS A 129 -4.77 -19.43 1.64
N ARG A 130 -4.68 -20.69 2.08
CA ARG A 130 -3.48 -21.23 2.72
C ARG A 130 -2.30 -21.31 1.78
N GLU A 131 -2.52 -21.78 0.55
CA GLU A 131 -1.50 -21.85 -0.51
C GLU A 131 -0.89 -20.45 -0.81
N LEU A 132 -1.73 -19.41 -0.94
CA LEU A 132 -1.27 -18.04 -1.16
C LEU A 132 -0.47 -17.49 0.01
N ARG A 133 -0.89 -17.76 1.24
CA ARG A 133 -0.13 -17.38 2.44
C ARG A 133 1.24 -18.06 2.47
N ASP A 134 1.30 -19.35 2.17
CA ASP A 134 2.55 -20.10 2.15
C ASP A 134 3.46 -19.66 1.01
N HIS A 135 2.88 -19.32 -0.14
CA HIS A 135 3.61 -18.75 -1.28
C HIS A 135 4.31 -17.43 -0.91
N VAL A 136 3.61 -16.49 -0.25
CA VAL A 136 4.24 -15.26 0.25
C VAL A 136 5.33 -15.58 1.27
N GLY A 137 5.09 -16.51 2.18
CA GLY A 137 6.08 -16.92 3.16
C GLY A 137 7.35 -17.51 2.57
N ALA A 138 7.24 -18.25 1.46
CA ALA A 138 8.38 -18.81 0.74
C ALA A 138 9.19 -17.75 -0.01
N HIS A 139 8.54 -16.70 -0.52
CA HIS A 139 9.18 -15.64 -1.32
C HIS A 139 9.82 -14.53 -0.49
N ILE A 140 9.18 -14.15 0.61
CA ILE A 140 9.61 -12.99 1.42
C ILE A 140 10.05 -13.40 2.82
N GLY A 141 9.36 -14.38 3.41
CA GLY A 141 9.60 -14.84 4.77
C GLY A 141 8.32 -14.93 5.61
N ALA A 142 8.42 -15.66 6.70
CA ALA A 142 7.26 -15.98 7.55
C ALA A 142 6.54 -14.74 8.12
N ILE A 143 7.28 -13.66 8.40
CA ILE A 143 6.74 -12.42 8.95
C ILE A 143 5.81 -11.68 7.96
N ALA A 144 6.01 -11.89 6.66
CA ALA A 144 5.22 -11.26 5.61
C ALA A 144 3.97 -12.06 5.22
N LYS A 145 3.78 -13.27 5.77
CA LYS A 145 2.58 -14.07 5.50
C LYS A 145 1.33 -13.28 5.86
N PRO A 146 0.37 -13.09 4.93
CA PRO A 146 -0.89 -12.47 5.27
C PRO A 146 -1.58 -13.21 6.43
N ASP A 147 -2.03 -12.48 7.44
CA ASP A 147 -2.84 -13.04 8.52
C ASP A 147 -4.21 -13.44 7.97
N GLU A 148 -4.69 -12.68 7.00
CA GLU A 148 -5.97 -12.90 6.36
C GLU A 148 -5.87 -12.70 4.83
N VAL A 149 -6.53 -13.58 4.06
CA VAL A 149 -6.71 -13.45 2.62
C VAL A 149 -8.21 -13.40 2.32
N ARG A 150 -8.65 -12.30 1.71
CA ARG A 150 -10.03 -12.08 1.25
C ARG A 150 -10.06 -12.14 -0.27
N PHE A 151 -10.91 -13.00 -0.81
CA PHE A 151 -11.15 -13.00 -2.25
C PHE A 151 -12.14 -11.90 -2.62
N ALA A 152 -11.84 -11.19 -3.69
CA ALA A 152 -12.66 -10.12 -4.23
C ALA A 152 -12.81 -10.30 -5.74
N GLU A 153 -14.01 -10.12 -6.27
CA GLU A 153 -14.21 -10.12 -7.72
C GLU A 153 -13.45 -8.98 -8.39
N VAL A 154 -13.50 -7.80 -7.78
CA VAL A 154 -12.84 -6.58 -8.25
C VAL A 154 -12.32 -5.79 -7.05
N LEU A 155 -11.14 -5.18 -7.18
CA LEU A 155 -10.60 -4.25 -6.19
C LEU A 155 -11.14 -2.84 -6.42
N PRO A 156 -11.40 -2.04 -5.36
CA PRO A 156 -11.87 -0.66 -5.51
C PRO A 156 -10.78 0.20 -6.17
N LYS A 157 -11.11 0.79 -7.31
CA LYS A 157 -10.20 1.61 -8.12
C LYS A 157 -10.76 3.00 -8.33
N THR A 158 -9.85 3.95 -8.50
CA THR A 158 -10.20 5.26 -9.06
C THR A 158 -10.47 5.13 -10.55
N ARG A 159 -11.13 6.13 -11.15
CA ARG A 159 -11.32 6.22 -12.62
C ARG A 159 -10.01 6.16 -13.42
N SER A 160 -8.87 6.42 -12.80
CA SER A 160 -7.54 6.28 -13.41
C SER A 160 -6.90 4.90 -13.19
N GLY A 161 -7.63 3.93 -12.63
CA GLY A 161 -7.18 2.55 -12.42
C GLY A 161 -6.33 2.34 -11.16
N LYS A 162 -6.16 3.34 -10.28
CA LYS A 162 -5.38 3.19 -9.04
C LYS A 162 -6.22 2.53 -7.96
N ILE A 163 -5.68 1.49 -7.32
CA ILE A 163 -6.33 0.81 -6.19
C ILE A 163 -6.47 1.78 -5.01
N MET A 164 -7.66 1.86 -4.45
CA MET A 164 -7.99 2.75 -3.32
C MET A 164 -7.73 2.03 -1.98
N ARG A 165 -6.45 1.85 -1.62
CA ARG A 165 -6.04 1.14 -0.39
C ARG A 165 -6.65 1.71 0.88
N ARG A 166 -6.94 3.00 0.91
CA ARG A 166 -7.64 3.63 2.04
C ARG A 166 -8.98 2.95 2.32
N LEU A 167 -9.78 2.68 1.29
CA LEU A 167 -11.06 2.00 1.43
C LEU A 167 -10.87 0.55 1.89
N LEU A 168 -9.86 -0.14 1.38
CA LEU A 168 -9.53 -1.49 1.81
C LEU A 168 -9.08 -1.54 3.27
N LYS A 169 -8.34 -0.53 3.76
CA LYS A 169 -7.98 -0.40 5.19
C LYS A 169 -9.21 -0.25 6.09
N GLU A 170 -10.16 0.61 5.69
CA GLU A 170 -11.42 0.80 6.41
C GLU A 170 -12.23 -0.50 6.46
N ILE A 171 -12.36 -1.20 5.33
CA ILE A 171 -13.04 -2.50 5.24
C ILE A 171 -12.31 -3.55 6.09
N ALA A 172 -10.99 -3.68 5.97
CA ALA A 172 -10.21 -4.65 6.75
C ALA A 172 -10.35 -4.46 8.27
N SER A 173 -10.60 -3.24 8.71
CA SER A 173 -10.79 -2.90 10.12
C SER A 173 -12.25 -3.01 10.60
N GLY A 174 -13.19 -3.44 9.74
CA GLY A 174 -14.63 -3.46 10.05
C GLY A 174 -15.24 -2.07 10.22
N ALA A 175 -14.51 -1.02 9.83
CA ALA A 175 -14.98 0.36 9.94
C ALA A 175 -15.97 0.70 8.82
N ARG A 176 -16.90 1.64 9.10
CA ARG A 176 -17.70 2.22 8.02
C ARG A 176 -16.80 3.02 7.10
N VAL A 177 -16.98 2.84 5.79
CA VAL A 177 -16.33 3.68 4.78
C VAL A 177 -16.86 5.11 4.94
N THR A 178 -16.05 5.99 5.48
CA THR A 178 -16.40 7.39 5.77
C THR A 178 -15.65 8.39 4.89
N GLY A 179 -14.63 7.94 4.19
CA GLY A 179 -13.79 8.81 3.40
C GLY A 179 -14.39 9.18 2.04
N ASP A 180 -13.71 10.11 1.37
CA ASP A 180 -14.09 10.57 0.02
C ASP A 180 -14.07 9.42 -0.99
N THR A 181 -15.22 9.11 -1.55
CA THR A 181 -15.44 8.06 -2.58
C THR A 181 -15.73 8.65 -3.96
N THR A 182 -15.67 9.97 -4.13
CA THR A 182 -16.06 10.65 -5.39
C THR A 182 -15.24 10.22 -6.61
N THR A 183 -14.04 9.71 -6.38
CA THR A 183 -13.15 9.21 -7.45
C THR A 183 -13.30 7.72 -7.71
N LEU A 184 -14.12 7.00 -6.94
CA LEU A 184 -14.37 5.57 -7.12
C LEU A 184 -15.08 5.32 -8.45
N GLU A 185 -14.60 4.32 -9.19
CA GLU A 185 -15.15 3.95 -10.50
C GLU A 185 -16.52 3.27 -10.34
N ASP A 186 -16.63 2.32 -9.41
CA ASP A 186 -17.85 1.55 -9.15
C ASP A 186 -18.11 1.39 -7.65
N PHE A 187 -19.22 1.93 -7.18
CA PHE A 187 -19.62 1.85 -5.77
C PHE A 187 -20.10 0.46 -5.33
N SER A 188 -20.57 -0.38 -6.25
CA SER A 188 -21.06 -1.74 -5.94
C SER A 188 -19.95 -2.63 -5.37
N VAL A 189 -18.70 -2.34 -5.70
CA VAL A 189 -17.52 -3.06 -5.22
C VAL A 189 -17.42 -3.01 -3.69
N LEU A 190 -17.79 -1.89 -3.06
CA LEU A 190 -17.70 -1.75 -1.60
C LEU A 190 -18.72 -2.64 -0.88
N THR A 191 -19.93 -2.78 -1.43
CA THR A 191 -20.97 -3.66 -0.88
C THR A 191 -20.52 -5.12 -0.98
N LYS A 192 -20.08 -5.54 -2.15
CA LYS A 192 -19.58 -6.91 -2.41
C LYS A 192 -18.41 -7.29 -1.50
N LEU A 193 -17.47 -6.37 -1.25
CA LEU A 193 -16.33 -6.61 -0.37
C LEU A 193 -16.72 -6.77 1.10
N ARG A 194 -17.82 -6.15 1.53
CA ARG A 194 -18.37 -6.32 2.88
C ARG A 194 -19.12 -7.64 3.03
N ASP A 195 -19.95 -7.96 2.04
CA ASP A 195 -20.76 -9.18 2.05
C ASP A 195 -19.90 -10.45 1.94
N SER A 196 -18.66 -10.35 1.45
CA SER A 196 -17.70 -11.46 1.41
C SER A 196 -17.03 -11.78 2.76
N GLU A 197 -17.40 -11.06 3.83
CA GLU A 197 -16.91 -11.30 5.21
C GLU A 197 -17.72 -12.36 5.99
N GLU A 198 -18.92 -12.74 5.51
CA GLU A 198 -19.74 -13.83 6.08
C GLU A 198 -19.37 -15.18 5.43
#